data_0e395093c2b4c6f00323826bc687262e
#
_entry.id   0e395093c2b4c6f00323826bc687262e
#
_cell.length_a   1.000
_cell.length_b   1.000
_cell.length_c   1.000
_cell.angle_alpha   90.00
_cell.angle_beta   90.00
_cell.angle_gamma   90.00
#
_symmetry.space_group_name_H-M   'P 1'
#
loop_
_entity.id
_entity.type
_entity.pdbx_description
1 polymer ?
#
loop_
_entity_poly.entity_id
_entity_poly.type
_entity_poly.pdbx_seq_one_letter_code
_entity_poly.pdbx_strand_id
1 'polypeptide(L)'
;MHGLVDEDGRAPAEANRDWLTERGVLALNLVGFPGAGRTALVERTLAENGPRAPVAVLVGNQAPERDAERLTAAGGTVARIDTEEGAPPDAEALGRSLRALDPARGSVVLVDSVCDPGRPAPFDLGEHARVVLTAATEGDDGPVKYPHLFHGADLVLMNKMDLLPYLSFDPAVFTERLRGVNPEAEILPISVTESLGLAVWYDWLSERVHTPVGEGV
;
A
#
# COMPACT_ATOMS: atom_id res chain seq x y z
N MET A 1 17.02 17.68 22.82
CA MET A 1 16.66 16.35 23.34
C MET A 1 16.26 15.55 22.12
N HIS A 2 17.22 14.84 21.51
CA HIS A 2 16.96 13.96 20.36
C HIS A 2 16.25 12.74 20.91
N GLY A 3 15.01 12.52 20.45
CA GLY A 3 14.26 11.32 20.76
C GLY A 3 15.06 10.11 20.28
N LEU A 4 15.20 9.13 21.15
CA LEU A 4 15.69 7.78 20.83
C LEU A 4 14.76 7.23 19.73
N VAL A 5 15.20 7.29 18.49
CA VAL A 5 14.58 6.56 17.38
C VAL A 5 14.90 5.10 17.65
N ASP A 6 13.88 4.29 17.81
CA ASP A 6 13.95 2.84 18.03
C ASP A 6 14.97 2.20 17.08
N GLU A 7 16.17 1.94 17.59
CA GLU A 7 17.12 1.06 16.91
C GLU A 7 16.52 -0.35 16.73
N ASP A 8 15.60 -0.74 17.61
CA ASP A 8 14.91 -2.04 17.58
C ASP A 8 13.93 -2.21 16.40
N GLY A 9 13.36 -1.12 15.84
CA GLY A 9 12.44 -1.20 14.71
C GLY A 9 13.12 -1.26 13.33
N ARG A 10 14.34 -0.76 13.21
CA ARG A 10 15.09 -0.77 11.93
C ARG A 10 15.61 -2.14 11.55
N ALA A 11 16.17 -2.88 12.50
CA ALA A 11 16.72 -4.21 12.23
C ALA A 11 15.70 -5.23 11.72
N PRO A 12 14.46 -5.33 12.26
CA PRO A 12 13.41 -6.16 11.68
C PRO A 12 12.96 -5.72 10.28
N ALA A 13 12.85 -4.42 10.01
CA ALA A 13 12.47 -3.90 8.70
C ALA A 13 13.54 -4.20 7.63
N GLU A 14 14.82 -3.96 7.95
CA GLU A 14 15.93 -4.31 7.07
C GLU A 14 15.99 -5.83 6.80
N ALA A 15 15.83 -6.68 7.83
CA ALA A 15 15.76 -8.12 7.68
C ALA A 15 14.57 -8.61 6.83
N ASN A 16 13.45 -7.90 6.86
CA ASN A 16 12.32 -8.18 5.98
C ASN A 16 12.64 -7.82 4.54
N ARG A 17 13.23 -6.64 4.30
CA ARG A 17 13.60 -6.16 2.96
C ARG A 17 14.64 -7.08 2.32
N ASP A 18 15.66 -7.48 3.07
CA ASP A 18 16.69 -8.41 2.59
C ASP A 18 16.07 -9.75 2.20
N TRP A 19 15.23 -10.31 3.07
CA TRP A 19 14.57 -11.60 2.83
C TRP A 19 13.65 -11.56 1.59
N LEU A 20 12.91 -10.47 1.40
CA LEU A 20 12.06 -10.25 0.22
C LEU A 20 12.90 -10.12 -1.05
N THR A 21 13.98 -9.33 -0.98
CA THR A 21 14.91 -9.10 -2.09
C THR A 21 15.60 -10.40 -2.54
N GLU A 22 16.12 -11.22 -1.62
CA GLU A 22 16.73 -12.51 -1.92
C GLU A 22 15.77 -13.48 -2.63
N ARG A 23 14.48 -13.34 -2.40
CA ARG A 23 13.42 -14.15 -3.05
C ARG A 23 12.87 -13.52 -4.33
N GLY A 24 13.28 -12.31 -4.66
CA GLY A 24 12.72 -11.52 -5.76
C GLY A 24 11.23 -11.22 -5.55
N VAL A 25 10.78 -11.08 -4.30
CA VAL A 25 9.40 -10.77 -3.94
C VAL A 25 9.26 -9.27 -3.75
N LEU A 26 8.37 -8.65 -4.51
CA LEU A 26 8.03 -7.24 -4.35
C LEU A 26 6.97 -7.09 -3.24
N ALA A 27 7.30 -6.44 -2.14
CA ALA A 27 6.32 -6.11 -1.09
C ALA A 27 5.92 -4.64 -1.15
N LEU A 28 4.62 -4.38 -1.16
CA LEU A 28 4.03 -3.04 -1.19
C LEU A 28 3.11 -2.84 0.01
N ASN A 29 3.27 -1.73 0.71
CA ASN A 29 2.38 -1.34 1.78
C ASN A 29 1.28 -0.42 1.22
N LEU A 30 0.05 -0.93 1.15
CA LEU A 30 -1.14 -0.17 0.75
C LEU A 30 -1.74 0.51 1.97
N VAL A 31 -1.61 1.82 2.01
CA VAL A 31 -2.09 2.66 3.11
C VAL A 31 -3.21 3.56 2.59
N GLY A 32 -4.19 3.88 3.41
CA GLY A 32 -5.25 4.81 3.00
C GLY A 32 -6.41 4.85 3.95
N PHE A 33 -7.30 5.80 3.72
CA PHE A 33 -8.47 6.02 4.56
C PHE A 33 -9.49 4.89 4.44
N PRO A 34 -10.28 4.66 5.50
CA PRO A 34 -11.46 3.80 5.40
C PRO A 34 -12.37 4.29 4.27
N GLY A 35 -12.78 3.37 3.38
CA GLY A 35 -13.64 3.74 2.26
C GLY A 35 -12.92 4.28 1.01
N ALA A 36 -11.60 4.48 1.01
CA ALA A 36 -10.83 4.89 -0.18
C ALA A 36 -10.88 3.85 -1.33
N GLY A 37 -11.19 2.58 -1.02
CA GLY A 37 -11.35 1.52 -2.02
C GLY A 37 -10.18 0.53 -2.08
N ARG A 38 -9.37 0.41 -1.03
CA ARG A 38 -8.22 -0.51 -0.98
C ARG A 38 -8.59 -1.95 -1.30
N THR A 39 -9.54 -2.53 -0.58
CA THR A 39 -10.00 -3.91 -0.81
C THR A 39 -10.48 -4.11 -2.24
N ALA A 40 -11.20 -3.13 -2.81
CA ALA A 40 -11.66 -3.21 -4.20
C ALA A 40 -10.50 -3.13 -5.20
N LEU A 41 -9.49 -2.30 -4.94
CA LEU A 41 -8.28 -2.22 -5.78
C LEU A 41 -7.51 -3.56 -5.78
N VAL A 42 -7.32 -4.13 -4.59
CA VAL A 42 -6.62 -5.41 -4.44
C VAL A 42 -7.42 -6.54 -5.12
N GLU A 43 -8.73 -6.60 -4.92
CA GLU A 43 -9.62 -7.57 -5.57
C GLU A 43 -9.52 -7.49 -7.10
N ARG A 44 -9.55 -6.28 -7.68
CA ARG A 44 -9.38 -6.07 -9.13
C ARG A 44 -7.99 -6.47 -9.60
N THR A 45 -6.95 -6.12 -8.84
CA THR A 45 -5.56 -6.48 -9.16
C THR A 45 -5.37 -8.00 -9.22
N LEU A 46 -6.00 -8.73 -8.28
CA LEU A 46 -6.00 -10.19 -8.26
C LEU A 46 -6.77 -10.76 -9.45
N ALA A 47 -8.03 -10.35 -9.64
CA ALA A 47 -8.93 -10.89 -10.67
C ALA A 47 -8.41 -10.67 -12.09
N GLU A 48 -7.75 -9.56 -12.34
CA GLU A 48 -7.22 -9.21 -13.66
C GLU A 48 -5.76 -9.64 -13.86
N ASN A 49 -5.15 -10.31 -12.86
CA ASN A 49 -3.74 -10.68 -12.88
C ASN A 49 -2.83 -9.49 -13.26
N GLY A 50 -3.11 -8.35 -12.61
CA GLY A 50 -2.54 -7.06 -12.98
C GLY A 50 -1.01 -7.03 -13.15
N PRO A 51 -0.21 -7.54 -12.18
CA PRO A 51 1.25 -7.52 -12.29
C PRO A 51 1.83 -8.65 -13.17
N ARG A 52 1.00 -9.51 -13.74
CA ARG A 52 1.42 -10.73 -14.47
C ARG A 52 2.37 -11.62 -13.67
N ALA A 53 2.21 -11.60 -12.35
CA ALA A 53 2.97 -12.36 -11.37
C ALA A 53 2.01 -12.88 -10.29
N PRO A 54 2.35 -13.94 -9.56
CA PRO A 54 1.56 -14.36 -8.42
C PRO A 54 1.39 -13.23 -7.41
N VAL A 55 0.19 -13.05 -6.86
CA VAL A 55 -0.09 -12.02 -5.87
C VAL A 55 -0.54 -12.68 -4.57
N ALA A 56 0.12 -12.33 -3.48
CA ALA A 56 -0.30 -12.66 -2.13
C ALA A 56 -0.71 -11.39 -1.38
N VAL A 57 -1.60 -11.53 -0.42
CA VAL A 57 -2.12 -10.39 0.35
C VAL A 57 -2.00 -10.66 1.83
N LEU A 58 -1.42 -9.73 2.54
CA LEU A 58 -1.41 -9.68 4.00
C LEU A 58 -2.38 -8.62 4.47
N VAL A 59 -3.42 -9.03 5.17
CA VAL A 59 -4.44 -8.12 5.73
C VAL A 59 -4.21 -7.92 7.23
N GLY A 60 -4.37 -6.68 7.68
CA GLY A 60 -4.29 -6.38 9.12
C GLY A 60 -5.41 -7.08 9.91
N ASN A 61 -5.18 -7.31 11.21
CA ASN A 61 -6.15 -7.97 12.11
C ASN A 61 -7.51 -7.27 12.19
N GLN A 62 -7.55 -5.97 11.91
CA GLN A 62 -8.80 -5.18 11.94
C GLN A 62 -9.61 -5.29 10.64
N ALA A 63 -9.07 -5.93 9.60
CA ALA A 63 -9.80 -6.11 8.36
C ALA A 63 -10.99 -7.07 8.59
N PRO A 64 -12.20 -6.72 8.09
CA PRO A 64 -13.36 -7.59 8.16
C PRO A 64 -13.07 -8.97 7.54
N GLU A 65 -13.60 -10.02 8.13
CA GLU A 65 -13.38 -11.39 7.62
C GLU A 65 -13.86 -11.54 6.17
N ARG A 66 -14.99 -10.92 5.84
CA ARG A 66 -15.53 -10.92 4.48
C ARG A 66 -14.57 -10.32 3.45
N ASP A 67 -13.66 -9.41 3.85
CA ASP A 67 -12.70 -8.81 2.93
C ASP A 67 -11.62 -9.84 2.58
N ALA A 68 -11.14 -10.62 3.55
CA ALA A 68 -10.23 -11.73 3.29
C ALA A 68 -10.88 -12.82 2.41
N GLU A 69 -12.16 -13.13 2.64
CA GLU A 69 -12.93 -14.06 1.80
C GLU A 69 -13.06 -13.57 0.35
N ARG A 70 -13.36 -12.29 0.15
CA ARG A 70 -13.44 -11.67 -1.19
C ARG A 70 -12.11 -11.75 -1.94
N LEU A 71 -11.01 -11.41 -1.27
CA LEU A 71 -9.68 -11.45 -1.85
C LEU A 71 -9.26 -12.88 -2.20
N THR A 72 -9.61 -13.85 -1.38
CA THR A 72 -9.39 -15.28 -1.67
C THR A 72 -10.21 -15.73 -2.87
N ALA A 73 -11.48 -15.34 -2.95
CA ALA A 73 -12.35 -15.63 -4.09
C ALA A 73 -11.88 -15.01 -5.40
N ALA A 74 -11.18 -13.87 -5.33
CA ALA A 74 -10.52 -13.22 -6.48
C ALA A 74 -9.21 -13.90 -6.91
N GLY A 75 -8.79 -14.97 -6.25
CA GLY A 75 -7.61 -15.76 -6.61
C GLY A 75 -6.34 -15.43 -5.82
N GLY A 76 -6.43 -14.60 -4.79
CA GLY A 76 -5.30 -14.26 -3.94
C GLY A 76 -4.96 -15.33 -2.89
N THR A 77 -3.68 -15.50 -2.61
CA THR A 77 -3.23 -16.16 -1.38
C THR A 77 -3.27 -15.13 -0.25
N VAL A 78 -4.25 -15.27 0.66
CA VAL A 78 -4.51 -14.27 1.70
C VAL A 78 -4.14 -14.82 3.07
N ALA A 79 -3.41 -14.03 3.86
CA ALA A 79 -3.13 -14.30 5.26
C ALA A 79 -3.33 -13.05 6.11
N ARG A 80 -3.52 -13.24 7.41
CA ARG A 80 -3.61 -12.13 8.38
C ARG A 80 -2.27 -11.85 9.00
N ILE A 81 -1.98 -10.58 9.25
CA ILE A 81 -0.83 -10.19 10.05
C ILE A 81 -1.19 -10.44 11.51
N ASP A 82 -0.40 -11.26 12.17
CA ASP A 82 -0.59 -11.59 13.58
C ASP A 82 -0.03 -10.47 14.45
N THR A 83 -0.92 -9.61 14.94
CA THR A 83 -0.62 -8.51 15.86
C THR A 83 -1.48 -8.64 17.11
N GLU A 84 -1.06 -8.00 18.20
CA GLU A 84 -1.92 -7.85 19.38
C GLU A 84 -3.23 -7.13 19.00
N GLU A 85 -4.31 -7.45 19.71
CA GLU A 85 -5.63 -6.89 19.42
C GLU A 85 -5.61 -5.35 19.43
N GLY A 86 -5.95 -4.75 18.30
CA GLY A 86 -5.98 -3.29 18.12
C GLY A 86 -4.62 -2.62 17.89
N ALA A 87 -3.52 -3.38 17.87
CA ALA A 87 -2.21 -2.83 17.52
C ALA A 87 -2.02 -2.71 15.99
N PRO A 88 -1.39 -1.65 15.49
CA PRO A 88 -0.96 -1.60 14.11
C PRO A 88 0.14 -2.64 13.87
N PRO A 89 0.27 -3.19 12.65
CA PRO A 89 1.38 -4.07 12.33
C PRO A 89 2.72 -3.33 12.46
N ASP A 90 3.69 -4.00 13.05
CA ASP A 90 5.08 -3.59 13.08
C ASP A 90 5.92 -4.49 12.15
N ALA A 91 7.21 -4.14 11.98
CA ALA A 91 8.11 -4.88 11.10
C ALA A 91 8.32 -6.33 11.55
N GLU A 92 8.27 -6.60 12.85
CA GLU A 92 8.46 -7.94 13.40
C GLU A 92 7.24 -8.83 13.11
N ALA A 93 6.02 -8.32 13.33
CA ALA A 93 4.78 -9.01 13.00
C ALA A 93 4.67 -9.26 11.49
N LEU A 94 5.02 -8.25 10.67
CA LEU A 94 5.07 -8.44 9.22
C LEU A 94 6.06 -9.53 8.83
N GLY A 95 7.27 -9.52 9.40
CA GLY A 95 8.30 -10.53 9.11
C GLY A 95 7.85 -11.95 9.46
N ARG A 96 7.19 -12.16 10.61
CA ARG A 96 6.60 -13.46 10.97
C ARG A 96 5.54 -13.90 9.96
N SER A 97 4.65 -12.98 9.58
CA SER A 97 3.55 -13.26 8.65
C SER A 97 4.05 -13.53 7.23
N LEU A 98 5.08 -12.81 6.75
CA LEU A 98 5.73 -13.07 5.46
C LEU A 98 6.34 -14.48 5.40
N ARG A 99 7.02 -14.89 6.45
CA ARG A 99 7.66 -16.23 6.53
C ARG A 99 6.63 -17.34 6.63
N ALA A 100 5.53 -17.11 7.34
CA ALA A 100 4.43 -18.07 7.43
C ALA A 100 3.64 -18.18 6.11
N LEU A 101 3.45 -17.08 5.41
CA LEU A 101 2.81 -17.03 4.10
C LEU A 101 3.64 -17.71 3.01
N ASP A 102 4.98 -17.64 3.12
CA ASP A 102 5.95 -18.17 2.17
C ASP A 102 5.61 -17.87 0.70
N PRO A 103 5.52 -16.59 0.33
CA PRO A 103 5.10 -16.21 -1.02
C PRO A 103 6.04 -16.76 -2.07
N ALA A 104 5.48 -17.12 -3.24
CA ALA A 104 6.27 -17.66 -4.35
C ALA A 104 7.37 -16.68 -4.78
N ARG A 105 8.52 -17.19 -5.22
CA ARG A 105 9.58 -16.35 -5.77
C ARG A 105 9.06 -15.55 -6.97
N GLY A 106 9.45 -14.28 -7.06
CA GLY A 106 8.98 -13.40 -8.13
C GLY A 106 7.52 -12.96 -8.00
N SER A 107 6.92 -13.10 -6.82
CA SER A 107 5.54 -12.65 -6.56
C SER A 107 5.48 -11.21 -6.05
N VAL A 108 4.26 -10.69 -6.02
CA VAL A 108 3.90 -9.44 -5.34
C VAL A 108 3.21 -9.76 -4.03
N VAL A 109 3.61 -9.12 -2.94
CA VAL A 109 2.90 -9.13 -1.66
C VAL A 109 2.30 -7.75 -1.44
N LEU A 110 0.97 -7.69 -1.36
CA LEU A 110 0.24 -6.49 -1.01
C LEU A 110 -0.08 -6.54 0.49
N VAL A 111 0.46 -5.61 1.25
CA VAL A 111 0.15 -5.45 2.68
C VAL A 111 -0.97 -4.43 2.80
N ASP A 112 -2.20 -4.88 3.07
CA ASP A 112 -3.36 -4.00 3.27
C ASP A 112 -3.37 -3.51 4.72
N SER A 113 -2.72 -2.38 4.94
CA SER A 113 -2.61 -1.74 6.24
C SER A 113 -3.76 -0.77 6.45
N VAL A 114 -4.60 -1.04 7.43
CA VAL A 114 -5.60 -0.07 7.88
C VAL A 114 -4.86 1.07 8.58
N CYS A 115 -4.86 2.25 7.97
CA CYS A 115 -4.34 3.45 8.61
C CYS A 115 -5.48 4.15 9.37
N ASP A 116 -5.31 4.32 10.67
CA ASP A 116 -6.09 5.27 11.42
C ASP A 116 -5.48 6.67 11.17
N PRO A 117 -6.22 7.61 10.58
CA PRO A 117 -5.71 8.96 10.30
C PRO A 117 -5.19 9.69 11.53
N GLY A 118 -5.65 9.29 12.72
CA GLY A 118 -5.24 9.85 14.02
C GLY A 118 -3.99 9.17 14.61
N ARG A 119 -3.50 8.09 14.01
CA ARG A 119 -2.29 7.37 14.46
C ARG A 119 -1.25 7.35 13.36
N PRO A 120 -0.03 7.83 13.62
CA PRO A 120 1.06 7.62 12.68
C PRO A 120 1.28 6.11 12.50
N ALA A 121 1.16 5.63 11.26
CA ALA A 121 1.55 4.25 10.93
C ALA A 121 3.05 4.09 11.17
N PRO A 122 3.53 2.89 11.52
CA PRO A 122 4.96 2.60 11.54
C PRO A 122 5.57 3.01 10.19
N PHE A 123 6.67 3.75 10.23
CA PHE A 123 7.22 4.39 9.04
C PHE A 123 7.91 3.39 8.09
N ASP A 124 8.30 2.22 8.56
CA ASP A 124 9.02 1.22 7.78
C ASP A 124 8.70 -0.19 8.31
N LEU A 125 8.08 -1.02 7.49
CA LEU A 125 7.82 -2.42 7.79
C LEU A 125 8.82 -3.36 7.07
N GLY A 126 9.69 -2.79 6.22
CA GLY A 126 10.56 -3.52 5.31
C GLY A 126 9.93 -3.76 3.94
N GLU A 127 8.88 -3.01 3.60
CA GLU A 127 8.32 -2.95 2.26
C GLU A 127 9.27 -2.29 1.27
N HIS A 128 9.10 -2.59 -0.03
CA HIS A 128 9.88 -1.97 -1.10
C HIS A 128 9.30 -0.63 -1.55
N ALA A 129 7.98 -0.47 -1.43
CA ALA A 129 7.32 0.77 -1.72
C ALA A 129 6.03 0.94 -0.90
N ARG A 130 5.70 2.20 -0.63
CA ARG A 130 4.46 2.61 0.02
C ARG A 130 3.53 3.24 -0.99
N VAL A 131 2.33 2.70 -1.09
CA VAL A 131 1.27 3.20 -1.96
C VAL A 131 0.15 3.76 -1.10
N VAL A 132 -0.13 5.04 -1.25
CA VAL A 132 -1.25 5.69 -0.56
C VAL A 132 -2.46 5.72 -1.48
N LEU A 133 -3.56 5.12 -1.04
CA LEU A 133 -4.84 5.22 -1.71
C LEU A 133 -5.71 6.26 -1.02
N THR A 134 -6.07 7.32 -1.74
CA THR A 134 -7.03 8.34 -1.33
C THR A 134 -8.18 8.39 -2.33
N ALA A 135 -9.32 8.92 -1.96
CA ALA A 135 -10.47 9.05 -2.84
C ALA A 135 -10.89 10.49 -3.03
N ALA A 136 -11.36 10.85 -4.24
CA ALA A 136 -11.87 12.19 -4.51
C ALA A 136 -12.98 12.62 -3.54
N THR A 137 -13.70 11.65 -2.95
CA THR A 137 -14.74 11.89 -1.93
C THR A 137 -14.20 12.37 -0.56
N GLU A 138 -12.89 12.31 -0.34
CA GLU A 138 -12.24 12.71 0.92
C GLU A 138 -11.81 14.18 0.91
N GLY A 139 -11.95 14.87 -0.23
CA GLY A 139 -11.54 16.26 -0.41
C GLY A 139 -10.06 16.41 -0.81
N ASP A 140 -9.71 17.59 -1.31
CA ASP A 140 -8.39 17.90 -1.84
C ASP A 140 -7.37 18.35 -0.78
N ASP A 141 -7.79 18.46 0.48
CA ASP A 141 -6.95 18.92 1.60
C ASP A 141 -6.27 17.78 2.40
N GLY A 142 -6.45 16.53 1.97
CA GLY A 142 -5.85 15.35 2.58
C GLY A 142 -4.35 15.47 2.88
N PRO A 143 -3.51 15.90 1.91
CA PRO A 143 -2.07 16.05 2.14
C PRO A 143 -1.72 17.06 3.24
N VAL A 144 -2.50 18.12 3.39
CA VAL A 144 -2.29 19.14 4.45
C VAL A 144 -2.79 18.67 5.79
N LYS A 145 -3.93 17.97 5.82
CA LYS A 145 -4.51 17.45 7.07
C LYS A 145 -3.72 16.27 7.66
N TYR A 146 -3.19 15.42 6.80
CA TYR A 146 -2.53 14.18 7.19
C TYR A 146 -1.16 14.01 6.51
N PRO A 147 -0.24 14.98 6.67
CA PRO A 147 1.04 14.98 5.95
C PRO A 147 1.87 13.71 6.22
N HIS A 148 1.76 13.14 7.42
CA HIS A 148 2.47 11.91 7.78
C HIS A 148 2.06 10.69 6.94
N LEU A 149 0.85 10.68 6.38
CA LEU A 149 0.39 9.61 5.50
C LEU A 149 1.08 9.67 4.13
N PHE A 150 1.27 10.89 3.61
CA PHE A 150 1.79 11.13 2.27
C PHE A 150 3.31 11.30 2.21
N HIS A 151 3.96 11.67 3.31
CA HIS A 151 5.39 12.02 3.36
C HIS A 151 6.31 10.91 2.85
N GLY A 152 6.01 9.65 3.12
CA GLY A 152 6.81 8.50 2.70
C GLY A 152 6.17 7.69 1.56
N ALA A 153 5.24 8.27 0.81
CA ALA A 153 4.59 7.57 -0.30
C ALA A 153 5.47 7.59 -1.55
N ASP A 154 5.67 6.44 -2.18
CA ASP A 154 6.27 6.33 -3.51
C ASP A 154 5.23 6.61 -4.59
N LEU A 155 3.98 6.17 -4.35
CA LEU A 155 2.86 6.37 -5.25
C LEU A 155 1.61 6.78 -4.47
N VAL A 156 0.90 7.78 -4.99
CA VAL A 156 -0.43 8.18 -4.51
C VAL A 156 -1.47 7.88 -5.58
N LEU A 157 -2.37 6.96 -5.27
CA LEU A 157 -3.51 6.62 -6.12
C LEU A 157 -4.70 7.50 -5.71
N MET A 158 -5.13 8.40 -6.61
CA MET A 158 -6.35 9.18 -6.44
C MET A 158 -7.53 8.38 -7.02
N ASN A 159 -8.28 7.70 -6.17
CA ASN A 159 -9.38 6.84 -6.58
C ASN A 159 -10.71 7.58 -6.65
N LYS A 160 -11.71 6.94 -7.27
CA LYS A 160 -13.07 7.44 -7.49
C LYS A 160 -13.10 8.69 -8.36
N MET A 161 -12.19 8.77 -9.32
CA MET A 161 -12.12 9.91 -10.25
C MET A 161 -13.33 10.00 -11.18
N ASP A 162 -14.11 8.93 -11.33
CA ASP A 162 -15.41 8.91 -11.99
C ASP A 162 -16.45 9.82 -11.32
N LEU A 163 -16.28 10.09 -10.03
CA LEU A 163 -17.18 10.95 -9.25
C LEU A 163 -16.86 12.45 -9.35
N LEU A 164 -15.76 12.85 -10.00
CA LEU A 164 -15.36 14.25 -10.13
C LEU A 164 -16.48 15.20 -10.56
N PRO A 165 -17.35 14.86 -11.54
CA PRO A 165 -18.42 15.76 -11.96
C PRO A 165 -19.43 16.11 -10.86
N TYR A 166 -19.43 15.36 -9.76
CA TYR A 166 -20.37 15.48 -8.64
C TYR A 166 -19.74 15.99 -7.35
N LEU A 167 -18.43 16.28 -7.37
CA LEU A 167 -17.67 16.64 -6.18
C LEU A 167 -17.00 18.01 -6.34
N SER A 168 -16.70 18.63 -5.22
CA SER A 168 -15.88 19.87 -5.17
C SER A 168 -14.38 19.58 -5.09
N PHE A 169 -13.94 18.37 -5.46
CA PHE A 169 -12.55 17.97 -5.47
C PHE A 169 -11.82 18.57 -6.67
N ASP A 170 -10.71 19.25 -6.43
CA ASP A 170 -9.82 19.75 -7.48
C ASP A 170 -8.51 18.97 -7.50
N PRO A 171 -8.27 18.13 -8.54
CA PRO A 171 -7.04 17.36 -8.66
C PRO A 171 -5.76 18.21 -8.73
N ALA A 172 -5.84 19.43 -9.27
CA ALA A 172 -4.68 20.33 -9.37
C ALA A 172 -4.31 20.87 -7.98
N VAL A 173 -5.29 21.26 -7.20
CA VAL A 173 -5.11 21.72 -5.82
C VAL A 173 -4.58 20.58 -4.94
N PHE A 174 -5.13 19.37 -5.07
CA PHE A 174 -4.62 18.21 -4.37
C PHE A 174 -3.13 17.95 -4.71
N THR A 175 -2.81 17.99 -6.01
CA THR A 175 -1.43 17.76 -6.49
C THR A 175 -0.46 18.81 -5.95
N GLU A 176 -0.83 20.09 -5.97
CA GLU A 176 -0.02 21.19 -5.42
C GLU A 176 0.26 20.95 -3.93
N ARG A 177 -0.76 20.63 -3.16
CA ARG A 177 -0.65 20.34 -1.72
C ARG A 177 0.21 19.12 -1.44
N LEU A 178 0.05 18.06 -2.24
CA LEU A 178 0.87 16.86 -2.14
C LEU A 178 2.35 17.16 -2.44
N ARG A 179 2.63 17.94 -3.47
CA ARG A 179 4.02 18.37 -3.79
C ARG A 179 4.65 19.17 -2.67
N GLY A 180 3.87 19.91 -1.89
CA GLY A 180 4.35 20.62 -0.69
C GLY A 180 4.75 19.68 0.46
N VAL A 181 4.22 18.47 0.49
CA VAL A 181 4.49 17.43 1.52
C VAL A 181 5.51 16.41 1.04
N ASN A 182 5.36 15.97 -0.20
CA ASN A 182 6.19 14.95 -0.84
C ASN A 182 6.36 15.27 -2.34
N PRO A 183 7.43 15.96 -2.72
CA PRO A 183 7.67 16.33 -4.12
C PRO A 183 7.98 15.14 -5.02
N GLU A 184 8.47 14.04 -4.46
CA GLU A 184 8.93 12.87 -5.22
C GLU A 184 7.81 11.83 -5.49
N ALA A 185 6.69 11.90 -4.76
CA ALA A 185 5.60 10.94 -4.93
C ALA A 185 5.06 10.93 -6.36
N GLU A 186 4.97 9.76 -6.96
CA GLU A 186 4.19 9.58 -8.18
C GLU A 186 2.69 9.76 -7.89
N ILE A 187 1.93 10.25 -8.87
CA ILE A 187 0.48 10.48 -8.71
C ILE A 187 -0.24 9.81 -9.87
N LEU A 188 -1.20 8.95 -9.53
CA LEU A 188 -1.99 8.25 -10.53
C LEU A 188 -3.48 8.38 -10.24
N PRO A 189 -4.23 9.12 -11.07
CA PRO A 189 -5.68 9.15 -10.98
C PRO A 189 -6.29 7.84 -11.50
N ILE A 190 -7.19 7.25 -10.71
CA ILE A 190 -7.85 5.99 -11.04
C ILE A 190 -9.36 6.03 -10.71
N SER A 191 -10.10 5.13 -11.32
CA SER A 191 -11.39 4.65 -10.81
C SER A 191 -11.39 3.13 -10.84
N VAL A 192 -11.42 2.52 -9.68
CA VAL A 192 -11.47 1.05 -9.55
C VAL A 192 -12.78 0.52 -10.13
N THR A 193 -13.89 1.23 -9.96
CA THR A 193 -15.20 0.84 -10.45
C THR A 193 -15.29 0.90 -11.97
N GLU A 194 -14.81 1.99 -12.57
CA GLU A 194 -14.87 2.22 -14.01
C GLU A 194 -13.63 1.74 -14.77
N SER A 195 -12.70 1.09 -14.08
CA SER A 195 -11.42 0.62 -14.67
C SER A 195 -10.54 1.72 -15.26
N LEU A 196 -10.72 2.98 -14.86
CA LEU A 196 -9.88 4.09 -15.31
C LEU A 196 -8.51 4.01 -14.62
N GLY A 197 -7.45 4.16 -15.39
CA GLY A 197 -6.07 4.21 -14.89
C GLY A 197 -5.52 2.88 -14.37
N LEU A 198 -6.31 1.80 -14.30
CA LEU A 198 -5.85 0.52 -13.76
C LEU A 198 -4.73 -0.11 -14.59
N ALA A 199 -4.74 0.07 -15.91
CA ALA A 199 -3.65 -0.42 -16.76
C ALA A 199 -2.29 0.18 -16.34
N VAL A 200 -2.26 1.50 -16.05
CA VAL A 200 -1.04 2.18 -15.59
C VAL A 200 -0.60 1.67 -14.21
N TRP A 201 -1.56 1.40 -13.32
CA TRP A 201 -1.28 0.76 -12.03
C TRP A 201 -0.65 -0.63 -12.22
N TYR A 202 -1.15 -1.44 -13.14
CA TYR A 202 -0.62 -2.78 -13.43
C TYR A 202 0.77 -2.72 -14.08
N ASP A 203 0.99 -1.76 -14.96
CA ASP A 203 2.31 -1.53 -15.56
C ASP A 203 3.31 -1.10 -14.49
N TRP A 204 2.93 -0.18 -13.58
CA TRP A 204 3.73 0.26 -12.45
C TRP A 204 4.15 -0.90 -11.53
N LEU A 205 3.23 -1.85 -11.26
CA LEU A 205 3.52 -3.08 -10.52
C LEU A 205 4.50 -3.98 -11.29
N SER A 206 4.22 -4.22 -12.58
CA SER A 206 4.98 -5.14 -13.42
C SER A 206 6.42 -4.68 -13.61
N GLU A 207 6.65 -3.40 -13.78
CA GLU A 207 7.98 -2.80 -13.90
C GLU A 207 8.82 -3.07 -12.64
N ARG A 208 8.24 -2.93 -11.46
CA ARG A 208 8.92 -3.15 -10.17
C ARG A 208 9.18 -4.62 -9.83
N VAL A 209 8.32 -5.53 -10.30
CA VAL A 209 8.56 -6.97 -10.15
C VAL A 209 9.78 -7.41 -10.96
N HIS A 210 10.01 -6.81 -12.14
CA HIS A 210 11.06 -7.22 -13.06
C HIS A 210 12.37 -6.45 -12.87
N THR A 211 12.36 -5.37 -12.10
CA THR A 211 13.57 -4.60 -11.77
C THR A 211 14.23 -5.25 -10.55
N PRO A 212 15.50 -5.69 -10.62
CA PRO A 212 16.20 -6.17 -9.44
C PRO A 212 16.20 -5.07 -8.37
N VAL A 213 15.64 -5.36 -7.21
CA VAL A 213 15.69 -4.45 -6.06
C VAL A 213 17.15 -4.39 -5.60
N GLY A 214 17.90 -3.39 -6.04
CA GLY A 214 19.32 -3.26 -5.68
C GLY A 214 20.15 -2.30 -6.53
N GLU A 215 19.60 -1.75 -7.63
CA GLU A 215 20.31 -0.76 -8.47
C GLU A 215 19.59 0.60 -8.45
N GLY A 216 19.47 1.17 -7.27
CA GLY A 216 19.15 2.60 -7.07
C GLY A 216 20.41 3.31 -6.63
N VAL A 217 20.95 4.15 -7.51
CA VAL A 217 22.14 5.02 -7.36
C VAL A 217 22.03 5.93 -6.15
#